data_84d1e447886ebc47a821fb3af8095e01
#
_entry.id   84d1e447886ebc47a821fb3af8095e01
#
_cell.length_a   1.000
_cell.length_b   1.000
_cell.length_c   1.000
_cell.angle_alpha   90.00
_cell.angle_beta   90.00
_cell.angle_gamma   90.00
#
_symmetry.space_group_name_H-M   'P 1'
#
loop_
_entity.id
_entity.type
_entity.pdbx_description
1 polymer ?
#
loop_
_entity_poly.entity_id
_entity_poly.type
_entity_poly.pdbx_seq_one_letter_code
_entity_poly.pdbx_strand_id
1 'polypeptide(L)'
;QAFHIDQAEVPERIAEGLDICLKFWAGEPFAHAGKFFNFDKLEPWPVAVNRALPVWNAASNSKDSFVNAAERGFHLMMNHYPMSADSVFEKFGWYCENWEKAGRRTADRKAMIAFMTHIADTEEQAIDEARAALQEHAGAFGKVMRGQQWDTDYEDDISVLLHMCEDDDWRDVFRRRTLICSPEQA
;
A
#
# COMPACT_ATOMS: atom_id res chain seq x y z
N GLN A 1 1.53 -13.95 17.08
CA GLN A 1 0.64 -12.77 17.06
C GLN A 1 0.81 -12.01 18.38
N ALA A 2 1.61 -10.92 18.36
CA ALA A 2 2.05 -10.24 19.57
C ALA A 2 0.91 -9.49 20.32
N PHE A 3 -0.21 -9.19 19.65
CA PHE A 3 -1.27 -8.35 20.20
C PHE A 3 -2.59 -9.10 20.45
N HIS A 4 -2.65 -10.41 20.23
CA HIS A 4 -3.85 -11.24 20.40
C HIS A 4 -5.12 -10.70 19.71
N ILE A 5 -4.97 -10.03 18.56
CA ILE A 5 -6.08 -9.53 17.77
C ILE A 5 -6.52 -10.64 16.82
N ASP A 6 -7.83 -10.90 16.78
CA ASP A 6 -8.41 -11.78 15.77
C ASP A 6 -8.30 -11.16 14.40
N GLN A 7 -7.77 -11.89 13.43
CA GLN A 7 -7.60 -11.42 12.05
C GLN A 7 -8.96 -11.09 11.39
N ALA A 8 -10.02 -11.81 11.76
CA ALA A 8 -11.35 -11.52 11.25
C ALA A 8 -11.90 -10.16 11.69
N GLU A 9 -11.43 -9.61 12.81
CA GLU A 9 -11.86 -8.30 13.32
C GLU A 9 -11.03 -7.14 12.74
N VAL A 10 -9.89 -7.41 12.10
CA VAL A 10 -8.97 -6.37 11.64
C VAL A 10 -9.63 -5.33 10.74
N PRO A 11 -10.44 -5.68 9.73
CA PRO A 11 -11.09 -4.69 8.86
C PRO A 11 -12.02 -3.75 9.63
N GLU A 12 -12.83 -4.28 10.55
CA GLU A 12 -13.77 -3.48 11.36
C GLU A 12 -13.02 -2.58 12.35
N ARG A 13 -11.94 -3.10 12.97
CA ARG A 13 -11.08 -2.32 13.88
C ARG A 13 -10.40 -1.17 13.17
N ILE A 14 -9.90 -1.40 11.95
CA ILE A 14 -9.30 -0.35 11.13
C ILE A 14 -10.33 0.71 10.77
N ALA A 15 -11.52 0.31 10.33
CA ALA A 15 -12.58 1.23 9.95
C ALA A 15 -13.00 2.12 11.14
N GLU A 16 -13.24 1.53 12.32
CA GLU A 16 -13.60 2.28 13.52
C GLU A 16 -12.46 3.18 14.00
N GLY A 17 -11.22 2.68 14.02
CA GLY A 17 -10.06 3.48 14.41
C GLY A 17 -9.80 4.65 13.47
N LEU A 18 -10.02 4.46 12.16
CA LEU A 18 -9.89 5.52 11.17
C LEU A 18 -10.95 6.62 11.37
N ASP A 19 -12.19 6.24 11.66
CA ASP A 19 -13.26 7.20 11.96
C ASP A 19 -12.93 8.04 13.20
N ILE A 20 -12.32 7.44 14.21
CA ILE A 20 -11.82 8.15 15.40
C ILE A 20 -10.70 9.13 15.00
N CYS A 21 -9.75 8.69 14.19
CA CYS A 21 -8.65 9.56 13.71
C CYS A 21 -9.20 10.76 12.93
N LEU A 22 -10.18 10.55 12.06
CA LEU A 22 -10.79 11.64 11.29
C LEU A 22 -11.50 12.66 12.20
N LYS A 23 -12.23 12.20 13.22
CA LYS A 23 -12.84 13.07 14.23
C LYS A 23 -11.78 13.82 15.03
N PHE A 24 -10.70 13.14 15.41
CA PHE A 24 -9.59 13.76 16.14
C PHE A 24 -8.93 14.88 15.31
N TRP A 25 -8.71 14.66 14.02
CA TRP A 25 -8.13 15.66 13.11
C TRP A 25 -9.07 16.84 12.82
N ALA A 26 -10.38 16.64 12.92
CA ALA A 26 -11.35 17.74 12.85
C ALA A 26 -11.19 18.72 14.01
N GLY A 27 -10.60 18.30 15.15
CA GLY A 27 -10.18 19.16 16.24
C GLY A 27 -11.30 19.62 17.17
N GLU A 28 -12.49 19.05 17.06
CA GLU A 28 -13.60 19.32 17.98
C GLU A 28 -13.68 18.21 19.04
N PRO A 29 -14.06 18.53 20.29
CA PRO A 29 -14.29 17.50 21.30
C PRO A 29 -15.37 16.53 20.84
N PHE A 30 -15.15 15.22 21.05
CA PHE A 30 -16.11 14.19 20.68
C PHE A 30 -16.11 13.02 21.65
N ALA A 31 -17.22 12.30 21.69
CA ALA A 31 -17.36 10.99 22.32
C ALA A 31 -17.33 9.88 21.25
N HIS A 32 -17.00 8.68 21.67
CA HIS A 32 -17.08 7.50 20.81
C HIS A 32 -17.58 6.31 21.62
N ALA A 33 -18.59 5.64 21.09
CA ALA A 33 -19.13 4.38 21.62
C ALA A 33 -19.20 3.40 20.44
N GLY A 34 -18.15 2.60 20.27
CA GLY A 34 -18.01 1.64 19.20
C GLY A 34 -17.88 0.21 19.70
N LYS A 35 -17.64 -0.70 18.79
CA LYS A 35 -17.43 -2.12 19.11
C LYS A 35 -16.08 -2.34 19.80
N PHE A 36 -15.05 -1.62 19.38
CA PHE A 36 -13.66 -1.83 19.82
C PHE A 36 -13.12 -0.72 20.71
N PHE A 37 -13.62 0.50 20.53
CA PHE A 37 -13.14 1.67 21.26
C PHE A 37 -14.31 2.42 21.89
N ASN A 38 -14.17 2.78 23.18
CA ASN A 38 -15.20 3.52 23.91
C ASN A 38 -14.54 4.58 24.80
N PHE A 39 -15.01 5.82 24.68
CA PHE A 39 -14.65 6.91 25.57
C PHE A 39 -15.72 8.01 25.59
N ASP A 40 -15.95 8.58 26.77
CA ASP A 40 -17.04 9.53 26.99
C ASP A 40 -16.74 10.91 26.42
N LYS A 41 -15.47 11.33 26.47
CA LYS A 41 -15.02 12.60 25.93
C LYS A 41 -13.55 12.54 25.59
N LEU A 42 -13.22 12.99 24.40
CA LEU A 42 -11.85 13.20 23.97
C LEU A 42 -11.72 14.62 23.44
N GLU A 43 -10.74 15.35 23.96
CA GLU A 43 -10.38 16.70 23.50
C GLU A 43 -9.09 16.60 22.68
N PRO A 44 -9.16 16.84 21.36
CA PRO A 44 -7.98 16.76 20.51
C PRO A 44 -6.90 17.78 20.91
N TRP A 45 -5.67 17.31 21.10
CA TRP A 45 -4.50 18.14 21.34
C TRP A 45 -3.22 17.49 20.82
N PRO A 46 -2.38 18.18 20.04
CA PRO A 46 -2.59 19.53 19.49
C PRO A 46 -3.66 19.52 18.38
N VAL A 47 -4.28 20.68 18.17
CA VAL A 47 -5.24 20.85 17.07
C VAL A 47 -4.47 21.28 15.81
N ALA A 48 -4.78 20.65 14.68
CA ALA A 48 -4.18 20.99 13.40
C ALA A 48 -4.63 22.41 12.97
N VAL A 49 -3.67 23.21 12.51
CA VAL A 49 -3.96 24.55 11.95
C VAL A 49 -4.84 24.43 10.70
N ASN A 50 -4.49 23.48 9.82
CA ASN A 50 -5.34 23.11 8.69
C ASN A 50 -6.15 21.87 9.04
N ARG A 51 -7.43 22.04 9.28
CA ARG A 51 -8.34 20.95 9.65
C ARG A 51 -8.74 20.04 8.48
N ALA A 52 -8.52 20.48 7.25
CA ALA A 52 -8.71 19.70 6.04
C ALA A 52 -7.42 18.96 5.66
N LEU A 53 -6.96 18.07 6.52
CA LEU A 53 -5.76 17.29 6.25
C LEU A 53 -5.99 16.31 5.11
N PRO A 54 -5.09 16.26 4.11
CA PRO A 54 -5.17 15.24 3.07
C PRO A 54 -4.83 13.88 3.67
N VAL A 55 -5.73 12.93 3.53
CA VAL A 55 -5.53 11.55 3.97
C VAL A 55 -5.01 10.72 2.81
N TRP A 56 -3.94 9.97 3.05
CA TRP A 56 -3.38 9.03 2.10
C TRP A 56 -3.57 7.61 2.62
N ASN A 57 -4.26 6.79 1.84
CA ASN A 57 -4.49 5.38 2.17
C ASN A 57 -3.47 4.52 1.42
N ALA A 58 -2.71 3.73 2.17
CA ALA A 58 -1.83 2.73 1.57
C ALA A 58 -2.67 1.50 1.19
N ALA A 59 -2.63 1.13 -0.09
CA ALA A 59 -3.28 -0.08 -0.59
C ALA A 59 -2.33 -0.81 -1.54
N SER A 60 -2.24 -2.12 -1.38
CA SER A 60 -1.41 -2.96 -2.24
C SER A 60 -2.20 -4.10 -2.88
N ASN A 61 -3.22 -4.64 -2.19
CA ASN A 61 -3.75 -5.95 -2.53
C ASN A 61 -5.27 -6.05 -2.52
N SER A 62 -5.85 -5.77 -1.37
CA SER A 62 -7.28 -5.93 -1.15
C SER A 62 -8.07 -4.91 -1.97
N LYS A 63 -8.97 -5.39 -2.83
CA LYS A 63 -9.89 -4.55 -3.60
C LYS A 63 -10.66 -3.58 -2.70
N ASP A 64 -11.09 -4.04 -1.53
CA ASP A 64 -11.81 -3.22 -0.56
C ASP A 64 -11.00 -2.02 -0.08
N SER A 65 -9.67 -2.14 0.03
CA SER A 65 -8.80 -1.02 0.41
C SER A 65 -8.81 0.09 -0.64
N PHE A 66 -8.83 -0.27 -1.93
CA PHE A 66 -8.91 0.69 -3.03
C PHE A 66 -10.29 1.34 -3.11
N VAL A 67 -11.34 0.55 -2.99
CA VAL A 67 -12.74 1.01 -3.00
C VAL A 67 -12.99 1.95 -1.82
N ASN A 68 -12.65 1.55 -0.61
CA ASN A 68 -12.83 2.37 0.59
C ASN A 68 -12.05 3.68 0.53
N ALA A 69 -10.81 3.68 0.00
CA ALA A 69 -10.04 4.91 -0.19
C ALA A 69 -10.77 5.88 -1.13
N ALA A 70 -11.30 5.38 -2.24
CA ALA A 70 -12.02 6.17 -3.22
C ALA A 70 -13.33 6.73 -2.65
N GLU A 71 -14.16 5.90 -2.01
CA GLU A 71 -15.44 6.28 -1.43
C GLU A 71 -15.29 7.32 -0.31
N ARG A 72 -14.22 7.22 0.49
CA ARG A 72 -13.90 8.18 1.55
C ARG A 72 -13.23 9.46 1.02
N GLY A 73 -12.81 9.50 -0.24
CA GLY A 73 -12.09 10.63 -0.85
C GLY A 73 -10.65 10.74 -0.38
N PHE A 74 -10.04 9.64 0.01
CA PHE A 74 -8.63 9.58 0.37
C PHE A 74 -7.76 9.45 -0.87
N HIS A 75 -6.58 10.04 -0.81
CA HIS A 75 -5.55 9.84 -1.82
C HIS A 75 -4.96 8.45 -1.70
N LEU A 76 -4.43 7.93 -2.80
CA LEU A 76 -3.91 6.57 -2.86
C LEU A 76 -2.39 6.54 -2.82
N MET A 77 -1.84 5.67 -1.98
CA MET A 77 -0.43 5.29 -2.01
C MET A 77 -0.32 3.81 -2.35
N MET A 78 0.41 3.48 -3.40
CA MET A 78 0.62 2.13 -3.87
C MET A 78 2.09 1.74 -3.77
N ASN A 79 2.33 0.44 -3.66
CA ASN A 79 3.64 -0.15 -3.80
C ASN A 79 3.69 -0.92 -5.12
N HIS A 80 4.67 -0.66 -5.98
CA HIS A 80 4.79 -1.43 -7.22
C HIS A 80 5.29 -2.85 -6.95
N TYR A 81 6.32 -2.96 -6.12
CA TYR A 81 6.90 -4.26 -5.77
C TYR A 81 6.05 -4.95 -4.68
N PRO A 82 5.68 -6.23 -4.80
CA PRO A 82 6.10 -7.24 -5.81
C PRO A 82 5.23 -7.33 -7.06
N MET A 83 4.24 -6.47 -7.22
CA MET A 83 3.24 -6.57 -8.29
C MET A 83 3.84 -6.32 -9.68
N SER A 84 3.21 -6.90 -10.69
CA SER A 84 3.47 -6.53 -12.09
C SER A 84 2.83 -5.18 -12.42
N ALA A 85 3.28 -4.54 -13.49
CA ALA A 85 2.70 -3.29 -13.96
C ALA A 85 1.19 -3.46 -14.28
N ASP A 86 0.80 -4.57 -14.90
CA ASP A 86 -0.60 -4.86 -15.24
C ASP A 86 -1.45 -4.98 -13.98
N SER A 87 -0.97 -5.67 -12.95
CA SER A 87 -1.65 -5.78 -11.66
C SER A 87 -1.81 -4.41 -10.97
N VAL A 88 -0.78 -3.57 -11.05
CA VAL A 88 -0.85 -2.19 -10.52
C VAL A 88 -1.89 -1.36 -11.26
N PHE A 89 -1.92 -1.43 -12.60
CA PHE A 89 -2.90 -0.69 -13.41
C PHE A 89 -4.33 -1.16 -13.17
N GLU A 90 -4.55 -2.46 -13.06
CA GLU A 90 -5.87 -3.02 -12.73
C GLU A 90 -6.36 -2.49 -11.37
N LYS A 91 -5.55 -2.63 -10.35
CA LYS A 91 -5.89 -2.18 -8.98
C LYS A 91 -6.10 -0.67 -8.90
N PHE A 92 -5.29 0.10 -9.60
CA PHE A 92 -5.51 1.54 -9.74
C PHE A 92 -6.83 1.85 -10.45
N GLY A 93 -7.23 1.03 -11.43
CA GLY A 93 -8.53 1.10 -12.09
C GLY A 93 -9.70 0.99 -11.10
N TRP A 94 -9.64 0.07 -10.13
CA TRP A 94 -10.66 -0.05 -9.08
C TRP A 94 -10.84 1.23 -8.28
N TYR A 95 -9.74 1.88 -7.91
CA TYR A 95 -9.77 3.16 -7.22
C TYR A 95 -10.36 4.27 -8.09
N CYS A 96 -9.95 4.38 -9.34
CA CYS A 96 -10.44 5.38 -10.29
C CYS A 96 -11.95 5.29 -10.49
N GLU A 97 -12.44 4.09 -10.79
CA GLU A 97 -13.85 3.81 -10.99
C GLU A 97 -14.71 4.21 -9.78
N ASN A 98 -14.29 3.82 -8.58
CA ASN A 98 -15.04 4.11 -7.38
C ASN A 98 -14.93 5.58 -6.94
N TRP A 99 -13.83 6.26 -7.25
CA TRP A 99 -13.71 7.71 -7.10
C TRP A 99 -14.75 8.46 -7.92
N GLU A 100 -14.94 8.07 -9.17
CA GLU A 100 -15.93 8.65 -10.07
C GLU A 100 -17.36 8.29 -9.67
N LYS A 101 -17.63 7.03 -9.29
CA LYS A 101 -18.92 6.60 -8.75
C LYS A 101 -19.33 7.38 -7.49
N ALA A 102 -18.38 7.78 -6.67
CA ALA A 102 -18.60 8.65 -5.50
C ALA A 102 -18.85 10.13 -5.87
N GLY A 103 -18.95 10.45 -7.16
CA GLY A 103 -19.22 11.81 -7.64
C GLY A 103 -18.07 12.80 -7.48
N ARG A 104 -16.84 12.31 -7.32
CA ARG A 104 -15.67 13.15 -7.09
C ARG A 104 -14.98 13.51 -8.40
N ARG A 105 -14.43 14.73 -8.45
CA ARG A 105 -13.71 15.21 -9.64
C ARG A 105 -12.38 14.48 -9.77
N THR A 106 -12.05 14.01 -10.95
CA THR A 106 -10.76 13.37 -11.26
C THR A 106 -9.56 14.27 -10.95
N ALA A 107 -9.71 15.59 -11.13
CA ALA A 107 -8.65 16.56 -10.83
C ALA A 107 -8.26 16.65 -9.33
N ASP A 108 -9.14 16.23 -8.44
CA ASP A 108 -8.91 16.26 -6.98
C ASP A 108 -8.23 14.97 -6.49
N ARG A 109 -8.16 13.95 -7.34
CA ARG A 109 -7.54 12.68 -7.07
C ARG A 109 -6.01 12.78 -7.13
N LYS A 110 -5.34 12.27 -6.11
CA LYS A 110 -3.89 12.11 -6.11
C LYS A 110 -3.54 10.66 -5.84
N ALA A 111 -2.53 10.17 -6.53
CA ALA A 111 -1.97 8.86 -6.30
C ALA A 111 -0.44 8.94 -6.35
N MET A 112 0.22 8.12 -5.57
CA MET A 112 1.66 7.90 -5.66
C MET A 112 1.96 6.41 -5.68
N ILE A 113 3.05 6.06 -6.34
CA ILE A 113 3.55 4.69 -6.41
C ILE A 113 4.99 4.70 -5.92
N ALA A 114 5.30 3.83 -4.96
CA ALA A 114 6.65 3.61 -4.50
C ALA A 114 7.32 2.50 -5.33
N PHE A 115 8.53 2.77 -5.81
CA PHE A 115 9.37 1.81 -6.52
C PHE A 115 10.61 1.50 -5.71
N MET A 116 11.09 0.25 -5.77
CA MET A 116 12.47 -0.06 -5.44
C MET A 116 13.34 0.50 -6.56
N THR A 117 14.25 1.41 -6.20
CA THR A 117 15.01 2.17 -7.19
C THR A 117 16.51 2.05 -6.94
N HIS A 118 17.26 1.77 -7.99
CA HIS A 118 18.72 1.90 -8.02
C HIS A 118 19.16 2.40 -9.40
N ILE A 119 19.98 3.42 -9.44
CA ILE A 119 20.43 4.06 -10.68
C ILE A 119 21.96 4.03 -10.72
N ALA A 120 22.53 3.54 -11.82
CA ALA A 120 23.96 3.55 -12.09
C ALA A 120 24.22 4.01 -13.52
N ASP A 121 25.47 4.18 -13.91
CA ASP A 121 25.83 4.71 -15.23
C ASP A 121 25.28 3.89 -16.40
N THR A 122 25.12 2.58 -16.21
CA THR A 122 24.49 1.69 -17.18
C THR A 122 23.45 0.79 -16.48
N GLU A 123 22.49 0.30 -17.25
CA GLU A 123 21.48 -0.65 -16.74
C GLU A 123 22.14 -1.93 -16.18
N GLU A 124 23.16 -2.47 -16.87
CA GLU A 124 23.87 -3.66 -16.42
C GLU A 124 24.54 -3.45 -15.06
N GLN A 125 25.20 -2.31 -14.90
CA GLN A 125 25.83 -1.94 -13.63
C GLN A 125 24.76 -1.78 -12.54
N ALA A 126 23.66 -1.08 -12.80
CA ALA A 126 22.58 -0.90 -11.84
C ALA A 126 22.02 -2.25 -11.36
N ILE A 127 21.81 -3.18 -12.28
CA ILE A 127 21.30 -4.52 -11.99
C ILE A 127 22.31 -5.32 -11.15
N ASP A 128 23.59 -5.31 -11.52
CA ASP A 128 24.62 -6.07 -10.80
C ASP A 128 24.85 -5.54 -9.38
N GLU A 129 24.84 -4.22 -9.19
CA GLU A 129 24.96 -3.57 -7.89
C GLU A 129 23.75 -3.84 -6.98
N ALA A 130 22.53 -3.81 -7.52
CA ALA A 130 21.30 -4.03 -6.77
C ALA A 130 21.04 -5.50 -6.42
N ARG A 131 21.65 -6.44 -7.17
CA ARG A 131 21.36 -7.87 -7.10
C ARG A 131 21.36 -8.45 -5.69
N ALA A 132 22.43 -8.26 -4.96
CA ALA A 132 22.59 -8.87 -3.63
C ALA A 132 21.54 -8.34 -2.65
N ALA A 133 21.28 -7.03 -2.65
CA ALA A 133 20.29 -6.41 -1.79
C ALA A 133 18.86 -6.86 -2.12
N LEU A 134 18.55 -7.01 -3.40
CA LEU A 134 17.23 -7.46 -3.85
C LEU A 134 17.00 -8.94 -3.52
N GLN A 135 18.00 -9.80 -3.69
CA GLN A 135 17.91 -11.21 -3.31
C GLN A 135 17.74 -11.38 -1.80
N GLU A 136 18.48 -10.61 -1.00
CA GLU A 136 18.31 -10.61 0.47
C GLU A 136 16.92 -10.13 0.86
N HIS A 137 16.42 -9.05 0.27
CA HIS A 137 15.07 -8.54 0.50
C HIS A 137 14.00 -9.55 0.13
N ALA A 138 14.08 -10.15 -1.06
CA ALA A 138 13.13 -11.17 -1.52
C ALA A 138 13.14 -12.40 -0.59
N GLY A 139 14.33 -12.85 -0.16
CA GLY A 139 14.47 -13.94 0.80
C GLY A 139 13.89 -13.63 2.18
N ALA A 140 14.09 -12.41 2.68
CA ALA A 140 13.52 -11.95 3.96
C ALA A 140 12.00 -11.82 3.87
N PHE A 141 11.50 -11.20 2.80
CA PHE A 141 10.07 -11.06 2.53
C PHE A 141 9.39 -12.43 2.41
N GLY A 142 9.97 -13.35 1.64
CA GLY A 142 9.48 -14.72 1.50
C GLY A 142 9.39 -15.48 2.82
N LYS A 143 10.31 -15.25 3.77
CA LYS A 143 10.24 -15.86 5.10
C LYS A 143 9.06 -15.35 5.92
N VAL A 144 8.76 -14.04 5.83
CA VAL A 144 7.63 -13.41 6.52
C VAL A 144 6.31 -13.88 5.91
N MET A 145 6.28 -14.07 4.60
CA MET A 145 5.08 -14.41 3.85
C MET A 145 4.73 -15.90 3.90
N ARG A 146 5.72 -16.80 4.10
CA ARG A 146 5.46 -18.24 4.24
C ARG A 146 4.57 -18.51 5.47
N GLY A 147 3.44 -19.16 5.22
CA GLY A 147 2.49 -19.55 6.27
C GLY A 147 1.37 -18.54 6.53
N GLN A 148 1.25 -17.48 5.74
CA GLN A 148 0.05 -16.66 5.70
C GLN A 148 -0.90 -17.16 4.61
N GLN A 149 -2.21 -17.15 4.86
CA GLN A 149 -3.21 -17.35 3.82
C GLN A 149 -3.42 -16.02 3.10
N TRP A 150 -3.16 -16.00 1.80
CA TRP A 150 -3.32 -14.84 0.93
C TRP A 150 -4.56 -15.00 0.07
N ASP A 151 -5.11 -13.88 -0.37
CA ASP A 151 -6.08 -13.86 -1.45
C ASP A 151 -5.37 -14.33 -2.75
N THR A 152 -6.02 -15.14 -3.56
CA THR A 152 -5.44 -15.86 -4.71
C THR A 152 -4.67 -14.97 -5.68
N ASP A 153 -5.12 -13.73 -5.90
CA ASP A 153 -4.50 -12.80 -6.84
C ASP A 153 -3.10 -12.30 -6.38
N TYR A 154 -2.79 -12.45 -5.09
CA TYR A 154 -1.50 -12.08 -4.54
C TYR A 154 -0.53 -13.25 -4.43
N GLU A 155 -1.06 -14.44 -4.42
CA GLU A 155 -0.27 -15.66 -4.37
C GLU A 155 0.63 -15.78 -5.60
N ASP A 156 0.14 -15.37 -6.77
CA ASP A 156 0.91 -15.35 -8.01
C ASP A 156 2.06 -14.32 -7.97
N ASP A 157 1.80 -13.11 -7.49
CA ASP A 157 2.84 -12.08 -7.36
C ASP A 157 3.91 -12.46 -6.31
N ILE A 158 3.52 -13.11 -5.22
CA ILE A 158 4.46 -13.63 -4.20
C ILE A 158 5.21 -14.85 -4.70
N SER A 159 4.55 -15.78 -5.41
CA SER A 159 5.20 -16.96 -5.95
C SER A 159 6.33 -16.57 -6.90
N VAL A 160 6.11 -15.57 -7.75
CA VAL A 160 7.16 -15.01 -8.61
C VAL A 160 8.33 -14.49 -7.78
N LEU A 161 8.06 -13.77 -6.68
CA LEU A 161 9.12 -13.29 -5.77
C LEU A 161 9.96 -14.39 -5.15
N LEU A 162 9.30 -15.47 -4.74
CA LEU A 162 9.99 -16.62 -4.12
C LEU A 162 10.86 -17.35 -5.12
N HIS A 163 10.44 -17.42 -6.38
CA HIS A 163 11.19 -18.05 -7.48
C HIS A 163 12.29 -17.14 -8.05
N MET A 164 12.14 -15.82 -7.92
CA MET A 164 13.15 -14.84 -8.40
C MET A 164 14.57 -15.06 -7.84
N CYS A 165 14.69 -15.68 -6.68
CA CYS A 165 16.00 -15.99 -6.08
C CYS A 165 16.62 -17.26 -6.65
N GLU A 166 15.84 -18.09 -7.34
CA GLU A 166 16.21 -19.43 -7.77
C GLU A 166 16.41 -19.55 -9.30
N ASP A 167 15.91 -18.56 -10.07
CA ASP A 167 15.84 -18.64 -11.52
C ASP A 167 16.93 -17.82 -12.22
N ASP A 168 17.42 -18.31 -13.37
CA ASP A 168 18.36 -17.59 -14.25
C ASP A 168 17.71 -16.33 -14.88
N ASP A 169 16.37 -16.26 -14.93
CA ASP A 169 15.59 -15.14 -15.47
C ASP A 169 15.30 -13.99 -14.48
N TRP A 170 15.94 -14.01 -13.31
CA TRP A 170 15.75 -12.99 -12.26
C TRP A 170 15.89 -11.55 -12.79
N ARG A 171 16.76 -11.32 -13.78
CA ARG A 171 16.98 -9.99 -14.39
C ARG A 171 15.71 -9.43 -15.04
N ASP A 172 14.97 -10.28 -15.76
CA ASP A 172 13.75 -9.87 -16.48
C ASP A 172 12.61 -9.55 -15.50
N VAL A 173 12.54 -10.31 -14.43
CA VAL A 173 11.56 -10.06 -13.37
C VAL A 173 11.83 -8.75 -12.63
N PHE A 174 13.09 -8.45 -12.33
CA PHE A 174 13.47 -7.18 -11.70
C PHE A 174 13.19 -5.99 -12.60
N ARG A 175 13.53 -6.07 -13.89
CA ARG A 175 13.24 -5.02 -14.88
C ARG A 175 11.76 -4.63 -14.91
N ARG A 176 10.87 -5.60 -14.75
CA ARG A 176 9.42 -5.38 -14.80
C ARG A 176 8.80 -4.92 -13.48
N ARG A 177 9.52 -5.05 -12.37
CA ARG A 177 8.98 -4.84 -11.02
C ARG A 177 9.72 -3.80 -10.19
N THR A 178 10.81 -3.24 -10.73
CA THR A 178 11.63 -2.24 -10.05
C THR A 178 12.03 -1.13 -11.01
N LEU A 179 12.51 -0.02 -10.49
CA LEU A 179 13.14 1.05 -11.26
C LEU A 179 14.66 0.95 -11.09
N ILE A 180 15.26 -0.10 -11.68
CA ILE A 180 16.70 -0.33 -11.67
C ILE A 180 17.19 -0.13 -13.09
N CYS A 181 17.87 0.98 -13.34
CA CYS A 181 18.13 1.45 -14.68
C CYS A 181 19.31 2.45 -14.76
N SER A 182 19.64 2.87 -15.98
CA SER A 182 20.47 4.05 -16.19
C SER A 182 19.68 5.35 -16.01
N PRO A 183 20.36 6.51 -15.85
CA PRO A 183 19.70 7.81 -15.75
C PRO A 183 18.85 8.17 -16.98
N GLU A 184 19.18 7.62 -18.14
CA GLU A 184 18.47 7.87 -19.40
C GLU A 184 17.15 7.10 -19.49
N GLN A 185 17.00 6.03 -18.69
CA GLN A 185 15.81 5.18 -18.66
C GLN A 185 14.85 5.56 -17.51
N ALA A 186 15.33 6.31 -16.52
CA ALA A 186 14.56 6.77 -15.36
C ALA A 186 13.69 7.98 -15.72
#